data_098049bff00f425c9cfaf147535957ba
#
_entry.id   098049bff00f425c9cfaf147535957ba
#
_cell.length_a   1.000
_cell.length_b   1.000
_cell.length_c   1.000
_cell.angle_alpha   90.00
_cell.angle_beta   90.00
_cell.angle_gamma   90.00
#
_symmetry.space_group_name_H-M   'P 1'
#
loop_
_entity.id
_entity.type
_entity.pdbx_description
1 polymer ?
#
loop_
_entity_poly.entity_id
_entity_poly.type
_entity_poly.pdbx_seq_one_letter_code
_entity_poly.pdbx_strand_id
1 'polypeptide(L)'
;RSRSLRIRGVVTTLRLENQFWDILREIAEGEGLSTNQLITNLYEEVMDYRGEVLNFASFLRVSCTRYLAQRREIVAELSLVGQRAQA
;
A
#
# COMPACT_ATOMS: atom_id res chain seq x y z
N ARG A 1 4.20 14.26 -4.92
CA ARG A 1 3.22 14.53 -5.99
C ARG A 1 1.80 14.41 -5.44
N SER A 2 0.96 15.35 -5.80
CA SER A 2 -0.45 15.35 -5.40
C SER A 2 -1.30 14.70 -6.49
N ARG A 3 -2.28 13.90 -6.06
CA ARG A 3 -3.30 13.33 -6.94
C ARG A 3 -4.67 13.52 -6.32
N SER A 4 -5.64 13.84 -7.17
CA SER A 4 -7.03 13.90 -6.75
C SER A 4 -7.69 12.57 -7.01
N LEU A 5 -8.33 12.02 -5.99
CA LEU A 5 -8.98 10.73 -6.04
C LEU A 5 -10.44 10.89 -5.59
N ARG A 6 -11.32 10.09 -6.16
CA ARG A 6 -12.70 10.05 -5.70
C ARG A 6 -12.86 8.88 -4.73
N ILE A 7 -13.09 9.21 -3.46
CA ILE A 7 -13.31 8.22 -2.40
C ILE A 7 -14.72 8.43 -1.88
N ARG A 8 -15.57 7.41 -2.02
CA ARG A 8 -16.98 7.45 -1.61
C ARG A 8 -17.73 8.64 -2.22
N GLY A 9 -17.44 8.96 -3.48
CA GLY A 9 -18.08 10.06 -4.18
C GLY A 9 -17.54 11.46 -3.85
N VAL A 10 -16.58 11.56 -2.95
CA VAL A 10 -15.94 12.82 -2.57
C VAL A 10 -14.55 12.90 -3.18
N VAL A 11 -14.25 14.02 -3.83
CA VAL A 11 -12.91 14.25 -4.37
C VAL A 11 -11.96 14.59 -3.22
N THR A 12 -10.94 13.78 -3.07
CA THR A 12 -9.92 13.92 -2.02
C THR A 12 -8.56 14.09 -2.69
N THR A 13 -7.80 15.08 -2.26
CA THR A 13 -6.44 15.29 -2.74
C THR A 13 -5.45 14.68 -1.75
N LEU A 14 -4.64 13.74 -2.24
CA LEU A 14 -3.57 13.11 -1.47
C LEU A 14 -2.23 13.57 -1.98
N ARG A 15 -1.36 13.97 -1.06
CA ARG A 15 0.00 14.36 -1.37
C ARG A 15 0.97 13.35 -0.78
N LEU A 16 1.64 12.60 -1.67
CA LEU A 16 2.61 11.60 -1.29
C LEU A 16 3.86 11.76 -2.15
N GLU A 17 4.98 11.36 -1.60
CA GLU A 17 6.22 11.28 -2.34
C GLU A 17 6.09 10.24 -3.47
N ASN A 18 6.80 10.45 -4.59
CA ASN A 18 6.68 9.56 -5.75
C ASN A 18 6.95 8.11 -5.42
N GLN A 19 7.89 7.84 -4.53
CA GLN A 19 8.22 6.48 -4.12
C GLN A 19 7.03 5.76 -3.50
N PHE A 20 6.18 6.46 -2.75
CA PHE A 20 4.99 5.86 -2.15
C PHE A 20 3.90 5.59 -3.19
N TRP A 21 3.75 6.48 -4.18
CA TRP A 21 2.85 6.21 -5.30
C TRP A 21 3.26 4.94 -6.06
N ASP A 22 4.56 4.76 -6.29
CA ASP A 22 5.09 3.58 -6.96
C ASP A 22 4.83 2.31 -6.16
N ILE A 23 5.02 2.36 -4.85
CA ILE A 23 4.76 1.21 -3.95
C ILE A 23 3.27 0.86 -3.95
N LEU A 24 2.39 1.86 -3.85
CA LEU A 24 0.94 1.62 -3.87
C LEU A 24 0.52 0.98 -5.19
N ARG A 25 1.09 1.40 -6.31
CA ARG A 25 0.83 0.79 -7.60
C ARG A 25 1.27 -0.68 -7.61
N GLU A 26 2.45 -0.97 -7.07
CA GLU A 26 2.95 -2.35 -7.00
C GLU A 26 2.03 -3.24 -6.17
N ILE A 27 1.58 -2.76 -5.01
CA ILE A 27 0.63 -3.48 -4.16
C ILE A 27 -0.68 -3.74 -4.92
N ALA A 28 -1.21 -2.71 -5.58
CA ALA A 28 -2.46 -2.81 -6.32
C ALA A 28 -2.34 -3.84 -7.46
N GLU A 29 -1.27 -3.79 -8.23
CA GLU A 29 -1.03 -4.74 -9.31
C GLU A 29 -1.00 -6.18 -8.80
N GLY A 30 -0.36 -6.40 -7.65
CA GLY A 30 -0.31 -7.72 -7.03
C GLY A 30 -1.68 -8.25 -6.61
N GLU A 31 -2.63 -7.37 -6.36
CA GLU A 31 -3.99 -7.73 -5.98
C GLU A 31 -4.99 -7.65 -7.13
N GLY A 32 -4.54 -7.29 -8.32
CA GLY A 32 -5.41 -7.13 -9.48
C GLY A 32 -6.30 -5.89 -9.42
N LEU A 33 -5.85 -4.86 -8.70
CA LEU A 33 -6.60 -3.62 -8.51
C LEU A 33 -5.89 -2.45 -9.17
N SER A 34 -6.65 -1.37 -9.44
CA SER A 34 -6.04 -0.09 -9.74
C SER A 34 -5.55 0.57 -8.46
N THR A 35 -4.62 1.51 -8.57
CA THR A 35 -4.15 2.26 -7.40
C THR A 35 -5.30 2.97 -6.68
N ASN A 36 -6.23 3.55 -7.44
CA ASN A 36 -7.40 4.22 -6.86
C ASN A 36 -8.29 3.25 -6.07
N GLN A 37 -8.52 2.06 -6.60
CA GLN A 37 -9.30 1.03 -5.91
C GLN A 37 -8.63 0.58 -4.62
N LEU A 38 -7.31 0.37 -4.66
CA LEU A 38 -6.56 0.01 -3.47
C LEU A 38 -6.68 1.09 -2.39
N ILE A 39 -6.48 2.35 -2.76
CA ILE A 39 -6.57 3.46 -1.82
C ILE A 39 -7.98 3.59 -1.24
N THR A 40 -9.00 3.43 -2.07
CA THR A 40 -10.39 3.46 -1.60
C THR A 40 -10.67 2.34 -0.62
N ASN A 41 -10.19 1.12 -0.92
CA ASN A 41 -10.37 -0.02 -0.03
C ASN A 41 -9.68 0.20 1.32
N LEU A 42 -8.47 0.74 1.31
CA LEU A 42 -7.74 1.04 2.55
C LEU A 42 -8.45 2.12 3.36
N TYR A 43 -8.98 3.14 2.70
CA TYR A 43 -9.76 4.18 3.37
C TYR A 43 -10.98 3.58 4.05
N GLU A 44 -11.72 2.73 3.35
CA GLU A 44 -12.92 2.08 3.88
C GLU A 44 -12.60 1.16 5.06
N GLU A 45 -11.50 0.43 5.00
CA GLU A 45 -11.06 -0.41 6.11
C GLU A 45 -10.78 0.40 7.37
N VAL A 46 -10.08 1.53 7.24
CA VAL A 46 -9.80 2.41 8.38
C VAL A 46 -11.09 2.99 8.92
N MET A 47 -12.00 3.42 8.04
CA MET A 47 -13.29 3.98 8.43
C MET A 47 -14.13 2.96 9.20
N ASP A 48 -14.19 1.72 8.72
CA ASP A 48 -14.96 0.66 9.36
C ASP A 48 -14.38 0.28 10.73
N TYR A 49 -13.06 0.29 10.85
CA TYR A 49 -12.40 -0.10 12.08
C TYR A 49 -12.41 1.00 13.15
N ARG A 50 -12.17 2.26 12.73
CA ARG A 50 -12.03 3.39 13.67
C ARG A 50 -13.21 4.34 13.67
N GLY A 51 -14.07 4.28 12.67
CA GLY A 51 -15.19 5.23 12.51
C GLY A 51 -14.78 6.58 11.95
N GLU A 52 -13.48 6.84 11.81
CA GLU A 52 -12.96 8.07 11.23
C GLU A 52 -11.58 7.83 10.62
N VAL A 53 -11.19 8.69 9.69
CA VAL A 53 -9.88 8.62 9.05
C VAL A 53 -9.14 9.93 9.27
N LEU A 54 -8.12 9.89 10.13
CA LEU A 54 -7.25 11.02 10.42
C LEU A 54 -5.91 10.79 9.75
N ASN A 55 -5.36 11.83 9.12
CA ASN A 55 -4.04 11.80 8.51
C ASN A 55 -3.81 10.57 7.62
N PHE A 56 -4.64 10.42 6.61
CA PHE A 56 -4.62 9.25 5.72
C PHE A 56 -3.30 9.11 4.97
N ALA A 57 -2.65 10.21 4.62
CA ALA A 57 -1.35 10.16 3.96
C ALA A 57 -0.30 9.46 4.83
N SER A 58 -0.29 9.73 6.13
CA SER A 58 0.60 9.07 7.08
C SER A 58 0.30 7.58 7.17
N PHE A 59 -0.98 7.21 7.21
CA PHE A 59 -1.40 5.81 7.20
C PHE A 59 -0.90 5.08 5.95
N LEU A 60 -1.01 5.71 4.79
CA LEU A 60 -0.53 5.11 3.53
C LEU A 60 0.99 4.93 3.54
N ARG A 61 1.74 5.90 4.08
CA ARG A 61 3.20 5.78 4.20
C ARG A 61 3.59 4.61 5.09
N VAL A 62 2.91 4.46 6.22
CA VAL A 62 3.16 3.33 7.14
C VAL A 62 2.83 2.01 6.46
N SER A 63 1.71 1.93 5.76
CA SER A 63 1.30 0.73 5.02
C SER A 63 2.34 0.34 3.97
N CYS A 64 2.87 1.30 3.23
CA CYS A 64 3.92 1.06 2.24
C CYS A 64 5.21 0.54 2.90
N THR A 65 5.59 1.14 4.02
CA THR A 65 6.79 0.74 4.75
C THR A 65 6.67 -0.70 5.26
N ARG A 66 5.50 -1.06 5.78
CA ARG A 66 5.24 -2.45 6.23
C ARG A 66 5.28 -3.43 5.07
N TYR A 67 4.72 -3.06 3.94
CA TYR A 67 4.75 -3.90 2.75
C TYR A 67 6.19 -4.17 2.32
N LEU A 68 7.03 -3.16 2.26
CA LEU A 68 8.44 -3.32 1.89
C LEU A 68 9.19 -4.21 2.88
N ALA A 69 8.94 -4.08 4.17
CA ALA A 69 9.56 -4.91 5.20
C ALA A 69 9.16 -6.37 5.03
N GLN A 70 7.87 -6.67 4.83
CA GLN A 70 7.39 -8.02 4.59
C GLN A 70 7.97 -8.61 3.32
N ARG A 71 8.03 -7.84 2.25
CA ARG A 71 8.61 -8.27 0.98
C ARG A 71 10.07 -8.66 1.15
N ARG A 72 10.83 -7.88 1.91
CA ARG A 72 12.24 -8.15 2.18
C ARG A 72 12.42 -9.46 2.94
N GLU A 73 11.60 -9.72 3.95
CA GLU A 73 11.61 -10.96 4.72
C GLU A 73 11.29 -12.17 3.85
N ILE A 74 10.28 -12.07 3.01
CA ILE A 74 9.88 -13.15 2.11
C ILE A 74 11.01 -13.47 1.13
N VAL A 75 11.62 -12.46 0.53
CA VAL A 75 12.73 -12.65 -0.41
C VAL A 75 13.92 -13.30 0.29
N ALA A 76 14.23 -12.89 1.51
CA ALA A 76 15.31 -13.49 2.29
C ALA A 76 15.04 -14.97 2.57
N GLU A 77 13.82 -15.32 2.96
CA GLU A 77 13.43 -16.73 3.21
C GLU A 77 13.53 -17.57 1.95
N LEU A 78 13.06 -17.06 0.81
CA LEU A 78 13.15 -17.76 -0.46
C LEU A 78 14.60 -17.97 -0.88
N SER A 79 15.47 -17.01 -0.64
CA SER A 79 16.90 -17.13 -0.93
C SER A 79 17.54 -18.23 -0.08
N LEU A 80 17.18 -18.33 1.20
CA LEU A 80 17.69 -19.37 2.09
C LEU A 80 17.22 -20.76 1.64
N VAL A 81 15.95 -20.90 1.26
CA VAL A 81 15.41 -22.16 0.76
C VAL A 81 16.13 -22.56 -0.52
N GLY A 82 16.36 -21.63 -1.43
CA GLY A 82 17.10 -21.88 -2.66
C GLY A 82 18.52 -22.37 -2.41
N GLN A 83 19.20 -21.79 -1.44
CA GLN A 83 20.56 -22.21 -1.05
C GLN A 83 20.56 -23.63 -0.46
N ARG A 84 19.57 -23.98 0.36
CA ARG A 84 19.43 -25.33 0.90
C ARG A 84 19.18 -26.36 -0.18
N ALA A 85 18.38 -26.01 -1.17
CA ALA A 85 18.08 -26.91 -2.28
C ALA A 85 19.31 -27.19 -3.16
N GLN A 86 20.29 -26.31 -3.18
CA GLN A 86 21.51 -26.46 -3.96
C GLN A 86 22.61 -27.22 -3.18
N ALA A 87 22.45 -27.35 -1.92
CA ALA A 87 23.38 -28.10 -1.08
C ALA A 87 23.10 -29.61 -1.16
#